data_cffa383758e2ac1fb5dc902b24c0f270
#
_entry.id   cffa383758e2ac1fb5dc902b24c0f270
#
_cell.length_a   1.000
_cell.length_b   1.000
_cell.length_c   1.000
_cell.angle_alpha   90.00
_cell.angle_beta   90.00
_cell.angle_gamma   90.00
#
_symmetry.space_group_name_H-M   'P 1'
#
loop_
_entity.id
_entity.type
_entity.pdbx_description
1 polymer ?
#
loop_
_entity_poly.entity_id
_entity_poly.type
_entity_poly.pdbx_seq_one_letter_code
_entity_poly.pdbx_strand_id
1 'polypeptide(L)'
;NSVTRSIMVVLESWKWPSLIYLFVLIVLYLLSKVVIMPEIVTISIYVIVLLVGFYTYYKAHHVVVNGYDLELENLSEEIDIIHLSDVHYGTFRNQGLLNQVVNKINKLADQGAELAIISGDLADGSTCINKEDFQVFKNVKIPIIFTPGNHDYYPGIENVLKAAEEGGITLLDNNYCTYKDLNIVGLSYSFSDIETLDLNKLEIDANENNIIVY
;
A
#
# COMPACT_ATOMS: atom_id res chain seq x y z
N ASN A 1 -9.97 -17.61 -14.06
CA ASN A 1 -11.21 -18.26 -13.64
C ASN A 1 -11.48 -17.90 -12.17
N SER A 2 -12.70 -17.40 -11.83
CA SER A 2 -13.03 -16.93 -10.47
C SER A 2 -12.81 -18.02 -9.40
N VAL A 3 -13.10 -19.27 -9.72
CA VAL A 3 -12.90 -20.43 -8.83
C VAL A 3 -11.42 -20.62 -8.50
N THR A 4 -10.55 -20.57 -9.51
CA THR A 4 -9.09 -20.71 -9.30
C THR A 4 -8.58 -19.58 -8.42
N ARG A 5 -9.03 -18.36 -8.65
CA ARG A 5 -8.67 -17.19 -7.82
C ARG A 5 -9.12 -17.40 -6.35
N SER A 6 -10.37 -17.83 -6.14
CA SER A 6 -10.85 -18.10 -4.76
C SER A 6 -10.05 -19.18 -4.05
N ILE A 7 -9.67 -20.24 -4.76
CA ILE A 7 -8.82 -21.31 -4.20
C ILE A 7 -7.44 -20.73 -3.85
N MET A 8 -6.82 -19.96 -4.73
CA MET A 8 -5.51 -19.35 -4.49
C MET A 8 -5.54 -18.40 -3.28
N VAL A 9 -6.57 -17.56 -3.18
CA VAL A 9 -6.76 -16.68 -2.01
C VAL A 9 -6.83 -17.49 -0.71
N VAL A 10 -7.61 -18.58 -0.68
CA VAL A 10 -7.71 -19.44 0.51
C VAL A 10 -6.36 -20.07 0.82
N LEU A 11 -5.69 -20.69 -0.15
CA LEU A 11 -4.41 -21.37 0.08
C LEU A 11 -3.34 -20.42 0.60
N GLU A 12 -3.20 -19.24 -0.01
CA GLU A 12 -2.21 -18.25 0.42
C GLU A 12 -2.57 -17.64 1.78
N SER A 13 -3.85 -17.36 2.04
CA SER A 13 -4.30 -16.86 3.35
C SER A 13 -3.99 -17.84 4.50
N TRP A 14 -3.98 -19.14 4.22
CA TRP A 14 -3.65 -20.18 5.19
C TRP A 14 -2.16 -20.50 5.28
N LYS A 15 -1.35 -20.11 4.33
CA LYS A 15 0.08 -20.41 4.28
C LYS A 15 0.83 -19.94 5.54
N TRP A 16 0.74 -18.68 5.86
CA TRP A 16 1.42 -18.13 7.04
C TRP A 16 0.85 -18.62 8.36
N PRO A 17 -0.48 -18.66 8.59
CA PRO A 17 -1.04 -19.31 9.78
C PRO A 17 -0.57 -20.75 9.93
N SER A 18 -0.55 -21.56 8.86
CA SER A 18 -0.10 -22.95 8.91
C SER A 18 1.36 -23.07 9.32
N LEU A 19 2.25 -22.20 8.81
CA LEU A 19 3.66 -22.19 9.23
C LEU A 19 3.82 -21.81 10.70
N ILE A 20 3.06 -20.84 11.19
CA ILE A 20 3.06 -20.44 12.60
C ILE A 20 2.56 -21.61 13.47
N TYR A 21 1.47 -22.26 13.08
CA TYR A 21 0.96 -23.44 13.80
C TYR A 21 1.98 -24.56 13.81
N LEU A 22 2.65 -24.86 12.70
CA LEU A 22 3.69 -25.87 12.63
C LEU A 22 4.86 -25.52 13.57
N PHE A 23 5.31 -24.27 13.57
CA PHE A 23 6.34 -23.81 14.49
C PHE A 23 5.93 -23.97 15.95
N VAL A 24 4.72 -23.53 16.31
CA VAL A 24 4.17 -23.70 17.67
C VAL A 24 4.09 -25.18 18.06
N LEU A 25 3.66 -26.05 17.15
CA LEU A 25 3.63 -27.52 17.37
C LEU A 25 5.01 -28.06 17.70
N ILE A 26 6.04 -27.69 16.92
CA ILE A 26 7.42 -28.12 17.15
C ILE A 26 7.90 -27.65 18.52
N VAL A 27 7.69 -26.38 18.86
CA VAL A 27 8.10 -25.82 20.16
C VAL A 27 7.40 -26.54 21.32
N LEU A 28 6.07 -26.73 21.24
CA LEU A 28 5.32 -27.43 22.27
C LEU A 28 5.77 -28.91 22.42
N TYR A 29 6.04 -29.56 21.28
CA TYR A 29 6.58 -30.95 21.31
C TYR A 29 7.94 -31.00 22.02
N LEU A 30 8.86 -30.07 21.72
CA LEU A 30 10.17 -30.02 22.37
C LEU A 30 10.04 -29.69 23.86
N LEU A 31 9.20 -28.76 24.24
CA LEU A 31 8.93 -28.42 25.63
C LEU A 31 8.31 -29.61 26.42
N SER A 32 7.45 -30.39 25.79
CA SER A 32 6.83 -31.56 26.42
C SER A 32 7.83 -32.65 26.82
N LYS A 33 9.05 -32.63 26.27
CA LYS A 33 10.14 -33.53 26.66
C LYS A 33 10.82 -33.12 27.97
N VAL A 34 10.65 -31.88 28.39
CA VAL A 34 11.33 -31.29 29.56
C VAL A 34 10.32 -30.94 30.66
N VAL A 35 9.13 -30.46 30.27
CA VAL A 35 8.09 -29.98 31.18
C VAL A 35 6.77 -30.67 30.89
N ILE A 36 6.09 -31.15 31.93
CA ILE A 36 4.72 -31.64 31.81
C ILE A 36 3.80 -30.43 31.67
N MET A 37 3.26 -30.22 30.46
CA MET A 37 2.32 -29.15 30.19
C MET A 37 0.88 -29.63 30.34
N PRO A 38 0.05 -28.94 31.13
CA PRO A 38 -1.38 -29.23 31.18
C PRO A 38 -2.01 -29.02 29.79
N GLU A 39 -2.93 -29.91 29.40
CA GLU A 39 -3.62 -29.85 28.11
C GLU A 39 -4.31 -28.49 27.89
N ILE A 40 -4.88 -27.91 28.95
CA ILE A 40 -5.54 -26.61 28.89
C ILE A 40 -4.59 -25.51 28.45
N VAL A 41 -3.31 -25.53 28.85
CA VAL A 41 -2.30 -24.53 28.42
C VAL A 41 -2.02 -24.71 26.95
N THR A 42 -1.86 -25.92 26.46
CA THR A 42 -1.63 -26.23 25.05
C THR A 42 -2.80 -25.74 24.17
N ILE A 43 -4.03 -26.08 24.59
CA ILE A 43 -5.25 -25.62 23.89
C ILE A 43 -5.33 -24.09 23.87
N SER A 44 -5.05 -23.44 25.02
CA SER A 44 -5.09 -21.97 25.12
C SER A 44 -4.11 -21.31 24.16
N ILE A 45 -2.90 -21.84 24.01
CA ILE A 45 -1.90 -21.31 23.05
C ILE A 45 -2.44 -21.38 21.62
N TYR A 46 -3.03 -22.50 21.21
CA TYR A 46 -3.61 -22.62 19.87
C TYR A 46 -4.76 -21.65 19.64
N VAL A 47 -5.65 -21.50 20.62
CA VAL A 47 -6.76 -20.54 20.52
C VAL A 47 -6.23 -19.12 20.38
N ILE A 48 -5.20 -18.74 21.15
CA ILE A 48 -4.59 -17.42 21.04
C ILE A 48 -3.98 -17.19 19.65
N VAL A 49 -3.21 -18.17 19.13
CA VAL A 49 -2.61 -18.07 17.80
C VAL A 49 -3.70 -17.91 16.73
N LEU A 50 -4.79 -18.67 16.84
CA LEU A 50 -5.93 -18.56 15.93
C LEU A 50 -6.58 -17.16 15.99
N LEU A 51 -6.83 -16.63 17.18
CA LEU A 51 -7.40 -15.30 17.36
C LEU A 51 -6.49 -14.19 16.81
N VAL A 52 -5.17 -14.30 17.05
CA VAL A 52 -4.18 -13.40 16.46
C VAL A 52 -4.21 -13.47 14.94
N GLY A 53 -4.31 -14.70 14.37
CA GLY A 53 -4.44 -14.89 12.92
C GLY A 53 -5.67 -14.19 12.35
N PHE A 54 -6.83 -14.32 12.96
CA PHE A 54 -8.04 -13.59 12.55
C PHE A 54 -7.91 -12.08 12.71
N TYR A 55 -7.31 -11.62 13.80
CA TYR A 55 -7.10 -10.20 14.04
C TYR A 55 -6.17 -9.58 12.99
N THR A 56 -5.05 -10.23 12.66
CA THR A 56 -4.11 -9.76 11.64
C THR A 56 -4.74 -9.76 10.25
N TYR A 57 -5.51 -10.81 9.91
CA TYR A 57 -6.27 -10.84 8.66
C TYR A 57 -7.26 -9.68 8.56
N TYR A 58 -8.03 -9.44 9.63
CA TYR A 58 -8.96 -8.31 9.69
C TYR A 58 -8.24 -6.98 9.49
N LYS A 59 -7.14 -6.75 10.21
CA LYS A 59 -6.35 -5.50 10.10
C LYS A 59 -5.78 -5.30 8.69
N ALA A 60 -5.30 -6.36 8.05
CA ALA A 60 -4.74 -6.30 6.70
C ALA A 60 -5.76 -5.95 5.60
N HIS A 61 -7.06 -6.11 5.88
CA HIS A 61 -8.14 -5.84 4.93
C HIS A 61 -8.96 -4.58 5.28
N HIS A 62 -8.52 -3.80 6.27
CA HIS A 62 -9.21 -2.58 6.68
C HIS A 62 -8.28 -1.37 6.55
N VAL A 63 -8.71 -0.40 5.76
CA VAL A 63 -8.02 0.88 5.61
C VAL A 63 -8.21 1.71 6.88
N VAL A 64 -7.11 2.11 7.50
CA VAL A 64 -7.07 2.98 8.68
C VAL A 64 -6.52 4.33 8.26
N VAL A 65 -7.08 5.39 8.82
CA VAL A 65 -6.60 6.76 8.62
C VAL A 65 -5.92 7.23 9.89
N ASN A 66 -4.70 7.75 9.76
CA ASN A 66 -3.97 8.45 10.82
C ASN A 66 -3.75 9.88 10.38
N GLY A 67 -3.89 10.84 11.28
CA GLY A 67 -3.61 12.25 11.03
C GLY A 67 -2.26 12.63 11.63
N TYR A 68 -1.52 13.47 10.90
CA TYR A 68 -0.26 14.06 11.33
C TYR A 68 -0.24 15.51 10.90
N ASP A 69 0.19 16.40 11.78
CA ASP A 69 0.41 17.80 11.47
C ASP A 69 1.90 18.02 11.24
N LEU A 70 2.25 18.62 10.11
CA LEU A 70 3.62 18.95 9.72
C LEU A 70 3.71 20.46 9.53
N GLU A 71 4.69 21.08 10.16
CA GLU A 71 4.99 22.49 9.95
C GLU A 71 6.04 22.64 8.84
N LEU A 72 5.68 23.36 7.78
CA LEU A 72 6.59 23.74 6.71
C LEU A 72 6.75 25.27 6.70
N GLU A 73 8.00 25.72 6.53
CA GLU A 73 8.30 27.15 6.38
C GLU A 73 7.77 27.66 5.03
N ASN A 74 7.32 28.90 4.98
CA ASN A 74 6.90 29.59 3.74
C ASN A 74 5.65 29.00 3.03
N LEU A 75 4.81 28.24 3.72
CA LEU A 75 3.48 27.90 3.22
C LEU A 75 2.56 29.12 3.37
N SER A 76 1.86 29.49 2.29
CA SER A 76 0.91 30.61 2.33
C SER A 76 -0.41 30.25 3.02
N GLU A 77 -0.77 28.98 3.01
CA GLU A 77 -1.99 28.42 3.62
C GLU A 77 -1.80 26.98 4.03
N GLU A 78 -2.64 26.50 4.96
CA GLU A 78 -2.71 25.09 5.34
C GLU A 78 -3.19 24.25 4.17
N ILE A 79 -2.58 23.08 3.97
CA ILE A 79 -2.90 22.16 2.88
C ILE A 79 -3.07 20.75 3.46
N ASP A 80 -4.27 20.20 3.35
CA ASP A 80 -4.57 18.84 3.75
C ASP A 80 -4.26 17.84 2.63
N ILE A 81 -3.25 17.00 2.84
CA ILE A 81 -2.79 15.99 1.88
C ILE A 81 -3.07 14.59 2.43
N ILE A 82 -3.64 13.74 1.59
CA ILE A 82 -3.80 12.31 1.85
C ILE A 82 -2.58 11.59 1.30
N HIS A 83 -1.83 10.92 2.16
CA HIS A 83 -0.72 10.06 1.76
C HIS A 83 -1.12 8.59 1.87
N LEU A 84 -0.89 7.84 0.81
CA LEU A 84 -1.08 6.39 0.72
C LEU A 84 0.20 5.73 0.26
N SER A 85 0.51 4.55 0.81
CA SER A 85 1.53 3.65 0.27
C SER A 85 1.04 2.22 0.38
N ASP A 86 1.71 1.29 -0.29
CA ASP A 86 1.51 -0.15 -0.11
C ASP A 86 0.05 -0.60 -0.28
N VAL A 87 -0.65 -0.07 -1.27
CA VAL A 87 -2.01 -0.48 -1.61
C VAL A 87 -2.03 -1.95 -2.00
N HIS A 88 -1.01 -2.39 -2.75
CA HIS A 88 -0.78 -3.78 -3.14
C HIS A 88 -2.02 -4.43 -3.76
N TYR A 89 -2.60 -3.76 -4.77
CA TYR A 89 -3.70 -4.36 -5.52
C TYR A 89 -3.26 -5.64 -6.22
N GLY A 90 -4.02 -6.70 -6.04
CA GLY A 90 -3.69 -7.99 -6.62
C GLY A 90 -4.67 -9.10 -6.26
N THR A 91 -4.14 -10.31 -6.09
CA THR A 91 -4.97 -11.49 -5.82
C THR A 91 -5.73 -11.38 -4.51
N PHE A 92 -5.09 -10.86 -3.46
CA PHE A 92 -5.66 -10.74 -2.10
C PHE A 92 -6.40 -9.43 -1.89
N ARG A 93 -5.73 -8.32 -2.20
CA ARG A 93 -6.23 -6.97 -2.09
C ARG A 93 -6.87 -6.59 -3.42
N ASN A 94 -8.14 -6.89 -3.57
CA ASN A 94 -8.90 -6.77 -4.81
C ASN A 94 -9.68 -5.45 -4.90
N GLN A 95 -10.60 -5.35 -5.86
CA GLN A 95 -11.47 -4.19 -6.06
C GLN A 95 -12.23 -3.76 -4.79
N GLY A 96 -12.52 -4.68 -3.87
CA GLY A 96 -13.15 -4.36 -2.59
C GLY A 96 -12.28 -3.45 -1.73
N LEU A 97 -10.95 -3.65 -1.72
CA LEU A 97 -10.01 -2.75 -1.03
C LEU A 97 -9.91 -1.40 -1.75
N LEU A 98 -9.77 -1.39 -3.08
CA LEU A 98 -9.72 -0.13 -3.84
C LEU A 98 -10.97 0.72 -3.61
N ASN A 99 -12.15 0.10 -3.57
CA ASN A 99 -13.39 0.80 -3.21
C ASN A 99 -13.35 1.40 -1.80
N GLN A 100 -12.77 0.70 -0.82
CA GLN A 100 -12.57 1.25 0.53
C GLN A 100 -11.62 2.45 0.51
N VAL A 101 -10.50 2.36 -0.23
CA VAL A 101 -9.53 3.45 -0.41
C VAL A 101 -10.23 4.67 -1.00
N VAL A 102 -10.91 4.53 -2.14
CA VAL A 102 -11.64 5.61 -2.81
C VAL A 102 -12.68 6.25 -1.88
N ASN A 103 -13.46 5.45 -1.17
CA ASN A 103 -14.46 5.96 -0.22
C ASN A 103 -13.80 6.74 0.94
N LYS A 104 -12.63 6.29 1.42
CA LYS A 104 -11.89 7.00 2.47
C LYS A 104 -11.32 8.32 1.95
N ILE A 105 -10.72 8.33 0.76
CA ILE A 105 -10.22 9.55 0.11
C ILE A 105 -11.37 10.56 -0.04
N ASN A 106 -12.52 10.14 -0.59
CA ASN A 106 -13.66 11.03 -0.78
C ASN A 106 -14.22 11.56 0.53
N LYS A 107 -14.24 10.73 1.59
CA LYS A 107 -14.66 11.20 2.92
C LYS A 107 -13.72 12.27 3.46
N LEU A 108 -12.40 12.11 3.28
CA LEU A 108 -11.40 13.10 3.70
C LEU A 108 -11.47 14.36 2.82
N ALA A 109 -11.69 14.20 1.52
CA ALA A 109 -11.94 15.33 0.61
C ALA A 109 -13.18 16.16 1.04
N ASP A 110 -14.25 15.51 1.47
CA ASP A 110 -15.43 16.20 2.02
C ASP A 110 -15.14 16.91 3.37
N GLN A 111 -14.01 16.61 4.01
CA GLN A 111 -13.54 17.23 5.26
C GLN A 111 -12.46 18.31 5.03
N GLY A 112 -12.03 18.51 3.78
CA GLY A 112 -11.06 19.55 3.43
C GLY A 112 -9.78 19.05 2.74
N ALA A 113 -9.56 17.73 2.65
CA ALA A 113 -8.39 17.23 1.93
C ALA A 113 -8.47 17.58 0.44
N GLU A 114 -7.33 18.03 -0.11
CA GLU A 114 -7.28 18.66 -1.42
C GLU A 114 -6.45 17.86 -2.44
N LEU A 115 -5.58 16.98 -1.99
CA LEU A 115 -4.67 16.19 -2.81
C LEU A 115 -4.47 14.81 -2.21
N ALA A 116 -4.35 13.79 -3.06
CA ALA A 116 -3.93 12.46 -2.66
C ALA A 116 -2.61 12.09 -3.35
N ILE A 117 -1.66 11.53 -2.60
CA ILE A 117 -0.36 11.09 -3.10
C ILE A 117 -0.22 9.60 -2.78
N ILE A 118 0.07 8.80 -3.80
CA ILE A 118 0.38 7.37 -3.69
C ILE A 118 1.90 7.21 -3.89
N SER A 119 2.60 6.86 -2.81
CA SER A 119 4.04 6.60 -2.84
C SER A 119 4.33 5.12 -2.94
N GLY A 120 4.38 4.64 -4.18
CA GLY A 120 4.75 3.27 -4.51
C GLY A 120 3.71 2.19 -4.19
N ASP A 121 3.96 1.04 -4.77
CA ASP A 121 3.31 -0.24 -4.49
C ASP A 121 1.77 -0.21 -4.60
N LEU A 122 1.29 0.41 -5.69
CA LEU A 122 -0.13 0.38 -6.04
C LEU A 122 -0.58 -1.04 -6.43
N ALA A 123 0.28 -1.79 -7.14
CA ALA A 123 0.11 -3.20 -7.48
C ALA A 123 1.03 -4.10 -6.63
N ASP A 124 0.64 -5.38 -6.43
CA ASP A 124 1.44 -6.35 -5.65
C ASP A 124 2.24 -7.35 -6.49
N GLY A 125 2.01 -7.41 -7.79
CA GLY A 125 2.65 -8.35 -8.70
C GLY A 125 2.04 -9.76 -8.71
N SER A 126 1.04 -10.06 -7.89
CA SER A 126 0.42 -11.40 -7.84
C SER A 126 -0.60 -11.65 -8.96
N THR A 127 -0.94 -10.62 -9.73
CA THR A 127 -1.87 -10.70 -10.87
C THR A 127 -1.46 -9.75 -11.98
N CYS A 128 -1.84 -10.06 -13.22
CA CYS A 128 -1.70 -9.11 -14.32
C CYS A 128 -2.61 -7.91 -14.10
N ILE A 129 -2.10 -6.73 -14.39
CA ILE A 129 -2.87 -5.48 -14.30
C ILE A 129 -3.46 -5.19 -15.69
N ASN A 130 -4.75 -4.97 -15.73
CA ASN A 130 -5.48 -4.53 -16.90
C ASN A 130 -5.86 -3.05 -16.74
N LYS A 131 -6.09 -2.39 -17.85
CA LYS A 131 -6.44 -0.94 -17.87
C LYS A 131 -7.71 -0.58 -17.12
N GLU A 132 -8.58 -1.56 -16.87
CA GLU A 132 -9.83 -1.37 -16.12
C GLU A 132 -9.65 -1.47 -14.60
N ASP A 133 -8.53 -2.01 -14.12
CA ASP A 133 -8.36 -2.37 -12.72
C ASP A 133 -8.35 -1.16 -11.78
N PHE A 134 -7.86 -0.01 -12.26
CA PHE A 134 -7.79 1.23 -11.46
C PHE A 134 -8.86 2.26 -11.83
N GLN A 135 -9.82 1.93 -12.68
CA GLN A 135 -10.87 2.88 -13.08
C GLN A 135 -11.75 3.37 -11.91
N VAL A 136 -11.76 2.66 -10.79
CA VAL A 136 -12.46 3.09 -9.58
C VAL A 136 -11.96 4.45 -9.07
N PHE A 137 -10.69 4.79 -9.32
CA PHE A 137 -10.11 6.07 -8.92
C PHE A 137 -10.71 7.27 -9.67
N LYS A 138 -11.37 7.08 -10.82
CA LYS A 138 -12.16 8.15 -11.47
C LYS A 138 -13.27 8.72 -10.59
N ASN A 139 -13.68 7.98 -9.57
CA ASN A 139 -14.69 8.43 -8.61
C ASN A 139 -14.07 9.27 -7.47
N VAL A 140 -12.77 9.47 -7.44
CA VAL A 140 -12.13 10.34 -6.45
C VAL A 140 -12.36 11.79 -6.82
N LYS A 141 -12.69 12.62 -5.82
CA LYS A 141 -13.11 14.01 -5.99
C LYS A 141 -11.93 15.00 -6.08
N ILE A 142 -10.75 14.58 -5.69
CA ILE A 142 -9.53 15.39 -5.62
C ILE A 142 -8.46 14.82 -6.54
N PRO A 143 -7.46 15.60 -6.96
CA PRO A 143 -6.33 15.10 -7.73
C PRO A 143 -5.60 13.96 -6.99
N ILE A 144 -5.13 12.99 -7.77
CA ILE A 144 -4.29 11.90 -7.28
C ILE A 144 -2.97 11.93 -8.04
N ILE A 145 -1.87 11.85 -7.30
CA ILE A 145 -0.52 11.71 -7.83
C ILE A 145 0.00 10.33 -7.45
N PHE A 146 0.70 9.66 -8.35
CA PHE A 146 1.30 8.36 -8.11
C PHE A 146 2.75 8.31 -8.59
N THR A 147 3.62 7.81 -7.73
CA THR A 147 5.01 7.47 -8.03
C THR A 147 5.18 5.96 -7.88
N PRO A 148 5.72 5.24 -8.88
CA PRO A 148 5.84 3.78 -8.83
C PRO A 148 6.84 3.29 -7.77
N GLY A 149 6.46 2.25 -7.03
CA GLY A 149 7.31 1.49 -6.13
C GLY A 149 7.84 0.19 -6.76
N ASN A 150 8.61 -0.58 -6.00
CA ASN A 150 9.25 -1.78 -6.52
C ASN A 150 8.26 -2.89 -6.90
N HIS A 151 7.13 -3.01 -6.21
CA HIS A 151 6.10 -4.02 -6.52
C HIS A 151 5.35 -3.74 -7.82
N ASP A 152 5.28 -2.48 -8.25
CA ASP A 152 4.61 -2.10 -9.49
C ASP A 152 5.31 -2.63 -10.75
N TYR A 153 6.61 -2.98 -10.63
CA TYR A 153 7.38 -3.57 -11.73
C TYR A 153 7.07 -5.06 -11.96
N TYR A 154 6.63 -5.80 -10.94
CA TYR A 154 6.42 -7.24 -11.05
C TYR A 154 5.30 -7.64 -12.03
N PRO A 155 4.15 -6.97 -12.10
CA PRO A 155 3.12 -7.29 -13.10
C PRO A 155 3.38 -6.63 -14.46
N GLY A 156 4.48 -5.92 -14.62
CA GLY A 156 4.86 -5.12 -15.78
C GLY A 156 4.47 -3.66 -15.60
N ILE A 157 5.49 -2.83 -15.37
CA ILE A 157 5.33 -1.41 -15.03
C ILE A 157 4.47 -0.64 -16.05
N GLU A 158 4.64 -0.89 -17.35
CA GLU A 158 3.87 -0.22 -18.40
C GLU A 158 2.35 -0.46 -18.25
N ASN A 159 1.96 -1.67 -17.82
CA ASN A 159 0.55 -1.99 -17.60
C ASN A 159 0.00 -1.24 -16.37
N VAL A 160 0.80 -1.14 -15.31
CA VAL A 160 0.44 -0.43 -14.08
C VAL A 160 0.27 1.07 -14.35
N LEU A 161 1.27 1.69 -15.00
CA LEU A 161 1.22 3.11 -15.34
C LEU A 161 0.03 3.43 -16.23
N LYS A 162 -0.18 2.63 -17.28
CA LYS A 162 -1.31 2.81 -18.17
C LYS A 162 -2.66 2.65 -17.47
N ALA A 163 -2.79 1.67 -16.60
CA ALA A 163 -4.01 1.48 -15.82
C ALA A 163 -4.25 2.65 -14.85
N ALA A 164 -3.20 3.18 -14.22
CA ALA A 164 -3.27 4.33 -13.35
C ALA A 164 -3.72 5.60 -14.12
N GLU A 165 -3.11 5.90 -15.26
CA GLU A 165 -3.54 6.99 -16.14
C GLU A 165 -4.99 6.86 -16.59
N GLU A 166 -5.38 5.65 -17.03
CA GLU A 166 -6.77 5.33 -17.40
C GLU A 166 -7.72 5.47 -16.19
N GLY A 167 -7.22 5.33 -14.97
CA GLY A 167 -7.90 5.60 -13.71
C GLY A 167 -8.00 7.08 -13.34
N GLY A 168 -7.39 7.99 -14.12
CA GLY A 168 -7.37 9.44 -13.86
C GLY A 168 -6.31 9.84 -12.83
N ILE A 169 -5.28 9.02 -12.63
CA ILE A 169 -4.16 9.28 -11.72
C ILE A 169 -3.03 9.97 -12.49
N THR A 170 -2.49 11.04 -11.94
CA THR A 170 -1.31 11.72 -12.49
C THR A 170 -0.05 10.98 -12.09
N LEU A 171 0.77 10.61 -13.07
CA LEU A 171 2.02 9.91 -12.85
C LEU A 171 3.18 10.89 -12.64
N LEU A 172 4.00 10.61 -11.63
CA LEU A 172 5.31 11.23 -11.45
C LEU A 172 6.38 10.13 -11.46
N ASP A 173 7.03 10.00 -12.60
CA ASP A 173 8.11 9.05 -12.83
C ASP A 173 9.38 9.84 -13.16
N ASN A 174 10.27 10.02 -12.18
CA ASN A 174 11.44 10.90 -12.26
C ASN A 174 11.08 12.29 -12.78
N ASN A 175 10.02 12.85 -12.24
CA ASN A 175 9.45 14.13 -12.64
C ASN A 175 8.88 14.83 -11.41
N TYR A 176 8.44 16.08 -11.58
CA TYR A 176 7.78 16.83 -10.52
C TYR A 176 6.54 17.55 -11.03
N CYS A 177 5.68 17.93 -10.12
CA CYS A 177 4.59 18.87 -10.36
C CYS A 177 4.48 19.83 -9.19
N THR A 178 3.90 20.99 -9.44
CA THR A 178 3.64 21.99 -8.40
C THR A 178 2.15 21.94 -8.04
N TYR A 179 1.87 21.88 -6.76
CA TYR A 179 0.52 22.03 -6.20
C TYR A 179 0.55 23.11 -5.14
N LYS A 180 -0.11 24.26 -5.43
CA LYS A 180 0.00 25.49 -4.61
C LYS A 180 1.48 25.86 -4.39
N ASP A 181 1.92 25.98 -3.14
CA ASP A 181 3.31 26.32 -2.76
C ASP A 181 4.18 25.06 -2.54
N LEU A 182 3.74 23.89 -3.01
CA LEU A 182 4.45 22.62 -2.83
C LEU A 182 4.94 22.10 -4.18
N ASN A 183 6.21 21.77 -4.27
CA ASN A 183 6.76 20.94 -5.34
C ASN A 183 6.72 19.48 -4.91
N ILE A 184 6.05 18.65 -5.68
CA ILE A 184 5.94 17.22 -5.45
C ILE A 184 6.81 16.52 -6.46
N VAL A 185 7.86 15.87 -5.97
CA VAL A 185 8.90 15.22 -6.78
C VAL A 185 8.71 13.71 -6.67
N GLY A 186 8.37 13.06 -7.76
CA GLY A 186 8.24 11.59 -7.82
C GLY A 186 9.53 10.95 -8.32
N LEU A 187 10.11 10.08 -7.51
CA LEU A 187 11.32 9.32 -7.83
C LEU A 187 10.96 7.84 -8.02
N SER A 188 11.10 7.36 -9.24
CA SER A 188 10.84 5.95 -9.52
C SER A 188 11.84 5.03 -8.86
N TYR A 189 11.36 3.87 -8.47
CA TYR A 189 12.21 2.80 -7.95
C TYR A 189 13.21 2.33 -9.01
N SER A 190 14.48 2.15 -8.63
CA SER A 190 15.52 1.57 -9.47
C SER A 190 16.07 0.29 -8.85
N PHE A 191 16.15 -0.79 -9.63
CA PHE A 191 16.78 -2.06 -9.25
C PHE A 191 18.32 -2.04 -9.37
N SER A 192 18.88 -1.09 -10.10
CA SER A 192 20.32 -0.92 -10.24
C SER A 192 20.84 0.03 -9.18
N ASP A 193 22.06 -0.25 -8.67
CA ASP A 193 22.75 0.66 -7.77
C ASP A 193 22.68 2.09 -8.32
N ILE A 194 21.91 2.87 -7.63
CA ILE A 194 21.82 4.32 -7.63
C ILE A 194 22.61 4.97 -8.80
N GLU A 195 22.05 4.98 -9.99
CA GLU A 195 22.20 6.19 -10.75
C GLU A 195 21.46 7.23 -9.91
N THR A 196 22.23 7.93 -9.10
CA THR A 196 21.75 9.04 -8.30
C THR A 196 20.90 9.89 -9.21
N LEU A 197 19.60 9.92 -8.92
CA LEU A 197 18.72 10.81 -9.63
C LEU A 197 19.39 12.19 -9.55
N ASP A 198 19.76 12.73 -10.68
CA ASP A 198 20.37 14.04 -10.72
C ASP A 198 19.23 15.05 -10.51
N LEU A 199 18.93 15.34 -9.24
CA LEU A 199 17.92 16.34 -8.87
C LEU A 199 18.16 17.68 -9.57
N ASN A 200 19.43 17.95 -9.98
CA ASN A 200 19.73 19.13 -10.76
C ASN A 200 19.07 19.11 -12.16
N LYS A 201 18.76 17.93 -12.71
CA LYS A 201 18.03 17.83 -13.97
C LYS A 201 16.55 18.22 -13.85
N LEU A 202 16.00 18.18 -12.63
CA LEU A 202 14.60 18.53 -12.38
C LEU A 202 14.41 20.05 -12.13
N GLU A 203 15.51 20.84 -12.14
CA GLU A 203 15.47 22.29 -11.93
C GLU A 203 14.71 22.73 -10.66
N ILE A 204 14.76 21.89 -9.60
CA ILE A 204 14.04 22.12 -8.34
C ILE A 204 14.84 23.11 -7.50
N ASP A 205 14.21 24.21 -7.07
CA ASP A 205 14.81 25.13 -6.09
C ASP A 205 14.74 24.52 -4.69
N ALA A 206 15.91 24.30 -4.07
CA ALA A 206 16.01 23.76 -2.70
C ALA A 206 15.48 24.74 -1.62
N ASN A 207 15.22 26.00 -1.97
CA ASN A 207 14.64 26.98 -1.05
C ASN A 207 13.09 26.95 -1.05
N GLU A 208 12.49 26.19 -1.94
CA GLU A 208 11.05 26.00 -2.01
C GLU A 208 10.61 24.78 -1.17
N ASN A 209 9.32 24.67 -0.91
CA ASN A 209 8.77 23.51 -0.17
C ASN A 209 8.69 22.30 -1.11
N ASN A 210 9.61 21.37 -0.94
CA ASN A 210 9.72 20.17 -1.75
C ASN A 210 9.27 18.93 -0.97
N ILE A 211 8.32 18.16 -1.52
CA ILE A 211 7.92 16.85 -1.04
C ILE A 211 8.49 15.81 -2.00
N ILE A 212 9.36 14.94 -1.49
CA ILE A 212 9.94 13.85 -2.28
C ILE A 212 9.16 12.57 -2.00
N VAL A 213 8.67 11.97 -3.07
CA VAL A 213 7.88 10.73 -3.08
C VAL A 213 8.68 9.65 -3.80
N TYR A 214 8.92 8.50 -3.14
CA TYR A 214 9.67 7.37 -3.70
C TYR A 214 9.18 6.02 -3.16
#